data_dbb8b532f5593128debd0b3da0bf4a7e
#
_entry.id   dbb8b532f5593128debd0b3da0bf4a7e
#
_cell.length_a   1.000
_cell.length_b   1.000
_cell.length_c   1.000
_cell.angle_alpha   90.00
_cell.angle_beta   90.00
_cell.angle_gamma   90.00
#
_symmetry.space_group_name_H-M   'P 1'
#
loop_
_entity.id
_entity.type
_entity.pdbx_description
1 polymer ?
#
loop_
_entity_poly.entity_id
_entity_poly.type
_entity_poly.pdbx_seq_one_letter_code
_entity_poly.pdbx_strand_id
1 'polypeptide(L)'
;SVLEVNQLTKTYGPVKALTNVSFSVPEGAVFGILGPNGSGKTTLLSIIMDILKPDSGSYTLLGQPGNHMIRKKIGTLLETPNFYHYLSGEQNLKIAARIKECDERDIERVLKIAGIYNRKHSPLSSYSLGMKQRLAIASCLLGNPGVLVFDEPTNGLDPEGIADIRSLIIRLREEGKTIIMASHLLDEVEKVCTHVAILQKGNLLATGHVDEILTHDDIVEIHSTHSEFTVVAESMPDKTGLSRNGMYIQLMFPAGTANAEKVNRYFFEKGVVLSHIRITKKSLETKFFELTQKQ
;
A
#
# COMPACT_ATOMS: atom_id res chain seq x y z
N SER A 1 -2.71 9.33 16.86
CA SER A 1 -2.85 8.14 16.00
C SER A 1 -4.29 7.65 15.98
N VAL A 2 -4.75 7.10 14.87
CA VAL A 2 -6.09 6.51 14.77
C VAL A 2 -6.10 5.01 15.09
N LEU A 3 -4.95 4.35 14.91
CA LEU A 3 -4.74 2.94 15.27
C LEU A 3 -3.39 2.80 15.97
N GLU A 4 -3.38 2.09 17.09
CA GLU A 4 -2.17 1.65 17.77
C GLU A 4 -2.24 0.14 17.96
N VAL A 5 -1.22 -0.55 17.55
CA VAL A 5 -1.07 -2.01 17.64
C VAL A 5 0.12 -2.31 18.53
N ASN A 6 -0.09 -3.10 19.59
CA ASN A 6 0.92 -3.39 20.59
C ASN A 6 1.09 -4.91 20.73
N GLN A 7 2.23 -5.42 20.28
CA GLN A 7 2.70 -6.81 20.44
C GLN A 7 1.64 -7.85 20.05
N LEU A 8 0.88 -7.60 18.97
CA LEU A 8 -0.14 -8.53 18.50
C LEU A 8 0.49 -9.86 18.04
N THR A 9 -0.03 -10.94 18.59
CA THR A 9 0.35 -12.30 18.23
C THR A 9 -0.90 -13.11 17.92
N LYS A 10 -0.83 -13.92 16.86
CA LYS A 10 -1.89 -14.85 16.45
C LYS A 10 -1.31 -16.11 15.84
N THR A 11 -1.80 -17.25 16.31
CA THR A 11 -1.41 -18.57 15.82
C THR A 11 -2.62 -19.39 15.36
N TYR A 12 -2.41 -20.25 14.37
CA TYR A 12 -3.38 -21.24 13.90
C TYR A 12 -2.68 -22.61 13.90
N GLY A 13 -2.85 -23.35 14.99
CA GLY A 13 -2.09 -24.59 15.18
C GLY A 13 -0.57 -24.32 15.09
N PRO A 14 0.16 -24.93 14.15
CA PRO A 14 1.60 -24.72 14.01
C PRO A 14 1.97 -23.40 13.30
N VAL A 15 1.00 -22.72 12.68
CA VAL A 15 1.25 -21.52 11.85
C VAL A 15 1.19 -20.26 12.72
N LYS A 16 2.31 -19.55 12.83
CA LYS A 16 2.38 -18.22 13.46
C LYS A 16 1.98 -17.16 12.42
N ALA A 17 0.71 -16.74 12.44
CA ALA A 17 0.19 -15.76 11.51
C ALA A 17 0.65 -14.32 11.83
N LEU A 18 0.85 -14.00 13.13
CA LEU A 18 1.42 -12.76 13.62
C LEU A 18 2.29 -13.06 14.83
N THR A 19 3.43 -12.37 14.95
CA THR A 19 4.40 -12.52 16.05
C THR A 19 4.84 -11.14 16.55
N ASN A 20 4.34 -10.73 17.72
CA ASN A 20 4.72 -9.47 18.39
C ASN A 20 4.67 -8.22 17.48
N VAL A 21 3.65 -8.10 16.63
CA VAL A 21 3.51 -6.98 15.70
C VAL A 21 3.12 -5.71 16.44
N SER A 22 3.89 -4.63 16.26
CA SER A 22 3.63 -3.33 16.90
C SER A 22 3.86 -2.20 15.91
N PHE A 23 2.89 -1.31 15.72
CA PHE A 23 2.98 -0.09 14.91
C PHE A 23 1.84 0.86 15.24
N SER A 24 1.93 2.10 14.74
CA SER A 24 0.85 3.10 14.85
C SER A 24 0.53 3.72 13.51
N VAL A 25 -0.74 4.11 13.33
CA VAL A 25 -1.24 4.79 12.13
C VAL A 25 -1.56 6.24 12.46
N PRO A 26 -0.86 7.21 11.86
CA PRO A 26 -1.18 8.63 12.03
C PRO A 26 -2.53 9.00 11.42
N GLU A 27 -3.18 10.02 11.97
CA GLU A 27 -4.38 10.62 11.38
C GLU A 27 -4.06 11.28 10.05
N GLY A 28 -4.97 11.18 9.07
CA GLY A 28 -4.81 11.73 7.73
C GLY A 28 -3.81 10.97 6.84
N ALA A 29 -3.23 9.87 7.33
CA ALA A 29 -2.31 9.04 6.55
C ALA A 29 -3.06 8.09 5.59
N VAL A 30 -2.42 7.76 4.48
CA VAL A 30 -2.66 6.50 3.77
C VAL A 30 -1.57 5.54 4.24
N PHE A 31 -1.99 4.53 5.00
CA PHE A 31 -1.10 3.56 5.64
C PHE A 31 -1.19 2.20 4.93
N GLY A 32 -0.10 1.75 4.32
CA GLY A 32 -0.01 0.47 3.62
C GLY A 32 0.48 -0.65 4.54
N ILE A 33 -0.27 -1.74 4.64
CA ILE A 33 0.19 -3.00 5.24
C ILE A 33 0.65 -3.90 4.09
N LEU A 34 1.96 -4.08 3.96
CA LEU A 34 2.61 -4.71 2.83
C LEU A 34 3.11 -6.11 3.16
N GLY A 35 3.13 -6.96 2.16
CA GLY A 35 3.74 -8.28 2.25
C GLY A 35 3.15 -9.29 1.27
N PRO A 36 3.83 -10.40 1.03
CA PRO A 36 3.33 -11.46 0.15
C PRO A 36 2.07 -12.12 0.72
N ASN A 37 1.43 -12.96 -0.09
CA ASN A 37 0.34 -13.79 0.38
C ASN A 37 0.81 -14.68 1.55
N GLY A 38 -0.02 -14.79 2.60
CA GLY A 38 0.32 -15.52 3.81
C GLY A 38 1.24 -14.78 4.79
N SER A 39 1.56 -13.49 4.57
CA SER A 39 2.39 -12.70 5.50
C SER A 39 1.67 -12.27 6.79
N GLY A 40 0.33 -12.43 6.88
CA GLY A 40 -0.46 -12.06 8.05
C GLY A 40 -1.34 -10.81 7.88
N LYS A 41 -1.35 -10.15 6.72
CA LYS A 41 -2.12 -8.90 6.46
C LYS A 41 -3.61 -9.05 6.79
N THR A 42 -4.28 -10.02 6.18
CA THR A 42 -5.72 -10.26 6.40
C THR A 42 -6.01 -10.67 7.84
N THR A 43 -5.12 -11.44 8.49
CA THR A 43 -5.24 -11.77 9.92
C THR A 43 -5.16 -10.52 10.78
N LEU A 44 -4.21 -9.62 10.49
CA LEU A 44 -4.06 -8.36 11.20
C LEU A 44 -5.29 -7.48 11.04
N LEU A 45 -5.78 -7.29 9.81
CA LEU A 45 -7.00 -6.51 9.56
C LEU A 45 -8.23 -7.14 10.24
N SER A 46 -8.36 -8.47 10.22
CA SER A 46 -9.46 -9.17 10.90
C SER A 46 -9.44 -8.99 12.41
N ILE A 47 -8.25 -8.90 13.02
CA ILE A 47 -8.12 -8.59 14.45
C ILE A 47 -8.52 -7.13 14.72
N ILE A 48 -8.01 -6.18 13.95
CA ILE A 48 -8.34 -4.75 14.09
C ILE A 48 -9.86 -4.53 13.92
N MET A 49 -10.50 -5.30 13.05
CA MET A 49 -11.95 -5.25 12.84
C MET A 49 -12.73 -6.12 13.84
N ASP A 50 -12.05 -6.73 14.85
CA ASP A 50 -12.65 -7.58 15.89
C ASP A 50 -13.45 -8.77 15.33
N ILE A 51 -13.08 -9.24 14.14
CA ILE A 51 -13.57 -10.49 13.55
C ILE A 51 -12.84 -11.66 14.19
N LEU A 52 -11.54 -11.46 14.48
CA LEU A 52 -10.68 -12.42 15.15
C LEU A 52 -10.15 -11.85 16.46
N LYS A 53 -9.98 -12.72 17.46
CA LYS A 53 -9.29 -12.35 18.70
C LYS A 53 -7.80 -12.68 18.59
N PRO A 54 -6.89 -11.78 19.01
CA PRO A 54 -5.48 -12.11 19.13
C PRO A 54 -5.26 -13.12 20.25
N ASP A 55 -4.16 -13.86 20.19
CA ASP A 55 -3.74 -14.77 21.26
C ASP A 55 -3.06 -13.97 22.40
N SER A 56 -2.34 -12.89 22.04
CA SER A 56 -1.77 -11.92 22.97
C SER A 56 -1.58 -10.56 22.30
N GLY A 57 -1.27 -9.54 23.11
CA GLY A 57 -1.16 -8.15 22.66
C GLY A 57 -2.50 -7.43 22.71
N SER A 58 -2.51 -6.18 22.24
CA SER A 58 -3.70 -5.32 22.25
C SER A 58 -3.66 -4.32 21.10
N TYR A 59 -4.80 -3.72 20.80
CA TYR A 59 -4.87 -2.57 19.91
C TYR A 59 -5.89 -1.55 20.40
N THR A 60 -5.69 -0.29 20.01
CA THR A 60 -6.67 0.77 20.17
C THR A 60 -7.02 1.35 18.81
N LEU A 61 -8.28 1.71 18.64
CA LEU A 61 -8.81 2.30 17.43
C LEU A 61 -9.59 3.57 17.78
N LEU A 62 -9.24 4.70 17.17
CA LEU A 62 -9.75 6.03 17.56
C LEU A 62 -9.57 6.33 19.06
N GLY A 63 -8.42 5.94 19.62
CA GLY A 63 -8.04 6.15 21.03
C GLY A 63 -8.77 5.25 22.03
N GLN A 64 -9.51 4.24 21.58
CA GLN A 64 -10.26 3.33 22.45
C GLN A 64 -9.98 1.87 22.09
N PRO A 65 -10.10 0.93 23.05
CA PRO A 65 -10.09 -0.50 22.74
C PRO A 65 -11.16 -0.84 21.70
N GLY A 66 -10.82 -1.71 20.74
CA GLY A 66 -11.74 -2.11 19.68
C GLY A 66 -13.05 -2.66 20.22
N ASN A 67 -14.17 -2.14 19.72
CA ASN A 67 -15.52 -2.61 20.03
C ASN A 67 -16.48 -2.33 18.87
N HIS A 68 -17.70 -2.87 18.94
CA HIS A 68 -18.70 -2.75 17.86
C HIS A 68 -19.13 -1.30 17.58
N MET A 69 -19.18 -0.42 18.59
CA MET A 69 -19.56 0.98 18.42
C MET A 69 -18.53 1.77 17.63
N ILE A 70 -17.23 1.47 17.86
CA ILE A 70 -16.13 2.10 17.11
C ILE A 70 -16.16 1.65 15.66
N ARG A 71 -16.44 0.36 15.39
CA ARG A 71 -16.53 -0.19 14.04
C ARG A 71 -17.64 0.45 13.19
N LYS A 72 -18.75 0.86 13.78
CA LYS A 72 -19.79 1.65 13.07
C LYS A 72 -19.26 2.98 12.52
N LYS A 73 -18.19 3.53 13.10
CA LYS A 73 -17.55 4.80 12.67
C LYS A 73 -16.49 4.61 11.59
N ILE A 74 -16.28 3.39 11.12
CA ILE A 74 -15.24 3.03 10.15
C ILE A 74 -15.88 2.48 8.88
N GLY A 75 -15.33 2.86 7.72
CA GLY A 75 -15.67 2.22 6.45
C GLY A 75 -14.75 1.04 6.19
N THR A 76 -15.28 -0.17 6.04
CA THR A 76 -14.46 -1.38 5.85
C THR A 76 -14.80 -2.10 4.56
N LEU A 77 -13.77 -2.50 3.82
CA LEU A 77 -13.81 -3.42 2.71
C LEU A 77 -12.80 -4.53 3.00
N LEU A 78 -13.29 -5.63 3.57
CA LEU A 78 -12.53 -6.85 3.78
C LEU A 78 -13.07 -7.87 2.79
N GLU A 79 -12.18 -8.41 1.95
CA GLU A 79 -12.51 -9.33 0.87
C GLU A 79 -13.51 -8.74 -0.17
N THR A 80 -14.15 -9.63 -0.94
CA THR A 80 -15.12 -9.21 -1.96
C THR A 80 -16.46 -8.89 -1.31
N PRO A 81 -17.06 -7.71 -1.56
CA PRO A 81 -18.34 -7.37 -0.97
C PRO A 81 -19.45 -8.26 -1.50
N ASN A 82 -20.23 -8.81 -0.57
CA ASN A 82 -21.40 -9.63 -0.88
C ASN A 82 -22.62 -8.75 -1.22
N PHE A 83 -22.68 -8.34 -2.47
CA PHE A 83 -23.84 -7.63 -3.01
C PHE A 83 -24.83 -8.57 -3.68
N TYR A 84 -26.10 -8.18 -3.69
CA TYR A 84 -27.14 -8.91 -4.40
C TYR A 84 -27.07 -8.61 -5.90
N HIS A 85 -26.67 -9.60 -6.69
CA HIS A 85 -26.38 -9.45 -8.13
C HIS A 85 -27.58 -9.01 -8.97
N TYR A 86 -28.81 -9.35 -8.54
CA TYR A 86 -30.06 -8.99 -9.21
C TYR A 86 -30.58 -7.61 -8.85
N LEU A 87 -30.05 -6.99 -7.80
CA LEU A 87 -30.38 -5.61 -7.41
C LEU A 87 -29.47 -4.61 -8.12
N SER A 88 -29.96 -3.37 -8.23
CA SER A 88 -29.14 -2.27 -8.74
C SER A 88 -28.09 -1.83 -7.73
N GLY A 89 -27.10 -1.03 -8.19
CA GLY A 89 -26.09 -0.44 -7.30
C GLY A 89 -26.72 0.39 -6.18
N GLU A 90 -27.72 1.22 -6.51
CA GLU A 90 -28.46 2.03 -5.52
C GLU A 90 -29.21 1.16 -4.49
N GLN A 91 -29.88 0.10 -4.94
CA GLN A 91 -30.61 -0.81 -4.03
C GLN A 91 -29.66 -1.54 -3.07
N ASN A 92 -28.50 -1.97 -3.55
CA ASN A 92 -27.47 -2.55 -2.70
C ASN A 92 -26.97 -1.55 -1.64
N LEU A 93 -26.74 -0.29 -2.04
CA LEU A 93 -26.34 0.75 -1.09
C LEU A 93 -27.45 1.11 -0.10
N LYS A 94 -28.73 1.03 -0.46
CA LYS A 94 -29.85 1.20 0.48
C LYS A 94 -29.81 0.13 1.57
N ILE A 95 -29.55 -1.12 1.22
CA ILE A 95 -29.37 -2.20 2.21
C ILE A 95 -28.18 -1.89 3.12
N ALA A 96 -27.03 -1.51 2.55
CA ALA A 96 -25.85 -1.17 3.32
C ALA A 96 -26.08 0.04 4.25
N ALA A 97 -26.81 1.08 3.79
CA ALA A 97 -27.15 2.25 4.58
C ALA A 97 -28.02 1.89 5.79
N ARG A 98 -29.00 1.01 5.61
CA ARG A 98 -29.86 0.51 6.70
C ARG A 98 -29.08 -0.31 7.72
N ILE A 99 -28.16 -1.18 7.28
CA ILE A 99 -27.30 -1.96 8.17
C ILE A 99 -26.40 -1.04 8.99
N LYS A 100 -25.87 0.02 8.37
CA LYS A 100 -25.02 1.02 9.03
C LYS A 100 -25.81 2.05 9.83
N GLU A 101 -27.14 2.03 9.78
CA GLU A 101 -28.00 3.02 10.43
C GLU A 101 -27.69 4.47 9.99
N CYS A 102 -27.35 4.67 8.72
CA CYS A 102 -27.06 5.98 8.15
C CYS A 102 -28.13 6.43 7.15
N ASP A 103 -28.16 7.73 6.85
CA ASP A 103 -29.17 8.33 5.99
C ASP A 103 -29.06 7.85 4.54
N GLU A 104 -30.15 7.34 3.97
CA GLU A 104 -30.20 6.92 2.55
C GLU A 104 -29.92 8.09 1.58
N ARG A 105 -30.12 9.36 2.00
CA ARG A 105 -29.76 10.54 1.19
C ARG A 105 -28.25 10.63 0.90
N ASP A 106 -27.42 9.96 1.69
CA ASP A 106 -25.98 9.89 1.50
C ASP A 106 -25.57 9.04 0.28
N ILE A 107 -26.46 8.18 -0.21
CA ILE A 107 -26.19 7.27 -1.33
C ILE A 107 -25.79 8.02 -2.60
N GLU A 108 -26.46 9.13 -2.90
CA GLU A 108 -26.13 9.93 -4.08
C GLU A 108 -24.69 10.50 -4.00
N ARG A 109 -24.31 11.01 -2.83
CA ARG A 109 -22.95 11.54 -2.58
C ARG A 109 -21.89 10.46 -2.80
N VAL A 110 -22.05 9.29 -2.18
CA VAL A 110 -21.04 8.23 -2.27
C VAL A 110 -20.95 7.63 -3.67
N LEU A 111 -22.04 7.54 -4.42
CA LEU A 111 -22.04 7.10 -5.81
C LEU A 111 -21.31 8.09 -6.74
N LYS A 112 -21.45 9.41 -6.49
CA LYS A 112 -20.74 10.45 -7.21
C LYS A 112 -19.23 10.40 -6.89
N ILE A 113 -18.85 10.26 -5.63
CA ILE A 113 -17.46 10.11 -5.19
C ILE A 113 -16.82 8.89 -5.86
N ALA A 114 -17.51 7.75 -5.88
CA ALA A 114 -17.01 6.53 -6.50
C ALA A 114 -17.06 6.53 -8.04
N GLY A 115 -17.65 7.56 -8.68
CA GLY A 115 -17.70 7.70 -10.14
C GLY A 115 -18.63 6.72 -10.85
N ILE A 116 -19.65 6.19 -10.14
CA ILE A 116 -20.61 5.21 -10.69
C ILE A 116 -22.07 5.68 -10.62
N TYR A 117 -22.30 6.96 -10.36
CA TYR A 117 -23.65 7.54 -10.24
C TYR A 117 -24.53 7.27 -11.46
N ASN A 118 -23.99 7.40 -12.68
CA ASN A 118 -24.74 7.20 -13.91
C ASN A 118 -25.19 5.74 -14.14
N ARG A 119 -24.64 4.81 -13.39
CA ARG A 119 -24.96 3.37 -13.46
C ARG A 119 -25.81 2.90 -12.28
N LYS A 120 -26.24 3.78 -11.39
CA LYS A 120 -26.89 3.45 -10.11
C LYS A 120 -28.13 2.56 -10.22
N HIS A 121 -28.88 2.67 -11.33
CA HIS A 121 -30.10 1.87 -11.58
C HIS A 121 -29.84 0.57 -12.36
N SER A 122 -28.61 0.37 -12.88
CA SER A 122 -28.26 -0.87 -13.58
C SER A 122 -28.11 -2.03 -12.59
N PRO A 123 -28.54 -3.26 -12.94
CA PRO A 123 -28.34 -4.42 -12.09
C PRO A 123 -26.85 -4.71 -11.92
N LEU A 124 -26.46 -5.15 -10.72
CA LEU A 124 -25.05 -5.39 -10.40
C LEU A 124 -24.41 -6.48 -11.29
N SER A 125 -25.22 -7.40 -11.82
CA SER A 125 -24.77 -8.41 -12.78
C SER A 125 -24.14 -7.81 -14.06
N SER A 126 -24.50 -6.55 -14.41
CA SER A 126 -23.96 -5.82 -15.55
C SER A 126 -22.72 -4.98 -15.23
N TYR A 127 -22.27 -4.97 -13.97
CA TYR A 127 -21.10 -4.20 -13.55
C TYR A 127 -19.80 -4.95 -13.88
N SER A 128 -18.80 -4.24 -14.40
CA SER A 128 -17.43 -4.73 -14.47
C SER A 128 -16.85 -4.94 -13.06
N LEU A 129 -15.74 -5.65 -12.94
CA LEU A 129 -15.07 -5.84 -11.67
C LEU A 129 -14.70 -4.50 -11.02
N GLY A 130 -14.13 -3.56 -11.80
CA GLY A 130 -13.81 -2.20 -11.33
C GLY A 130 -15.04 -1.42 -10.85
N MET A 131 -16.19 -1.54 -11.54
CA MET A 131 -17.44 -0.93 -11.08
C MET A 131 -17.95 -1.54 -9.77
N LYS A 132 -17.83 -2.86 -9.60
CA LYS A 132 -18.17 -3.54 -8.34
C LYS A 132 -17.26 -3.07 -7.20
N GLN A 133 -15.97 -2.92 -7.46
CA GLN A 133 -15.01 -2.41 -6.48
C GLN A 133 -15.31 -0.96 -6.08
N ARG A 134 -15.65 -0.11 -7.05
CA ARG A 134 -16.10 1.27 -6.78
C ARG A 134 -17.39 1.32 -5.94
N LEU A 135 -18.33 0.42 -6.20
CA LEU A 135 -19.56 0.30 -5.38
C LEU A 135 -19.23 -0.15 -3.95
N ALA A 136 -18.25 -1.06 -3.80
CA ALA A 136 -17.78 -1.50 -2.49
C ALA A 136 -17.18 -0.34 -1.69
N ILE A 137 -16.32 0.46 -2.31
CA ILE A 137 -15.78 1.66 -1.69
C ILE A 137 -16.90 2.67 -1.39
N ALA A 138 -17.87 2.87 -2.29
CA ALA A 138 -19.04 3.71 -2.03
C ALA A 138 -19.80 3.24 -0.78
N SER A 139 -20.00 1.93 -0.62
CA SER A 139 -20.59 1.36 0.60
C SER A 139 -19.78 1.66 1.85
N CYS A 140 -18.45 1.66 1.77
CA CYS A 140 -17.58 2.03 2.89
C CYS A 140 -17.77 3.49 3.30
N LEU A 141 -18.00 4.38 2.34
CA LEU A 141 -18.14 5.83 2.53
C LEU A 141 -19.49 6.26 3.12
N LEU A 142 -20.50 5.37 3.18
CA LEU A 142 -21.79 5.68 3.80
C LEU A 142 -21.63 6.08 5.26
N GLY A 143 -22.34 7.16 5.65
CA GLY A 143 -22.22 7.75 6.99
C GLY A 143 -20.96 8.59 7.18
N ASN A 144 -20.20 8.85 6.12
CA ASN A 144 -19.02 9.72 6.09
C ASN A 144 -17.93 9.38 7.14
N PRO A 145 -17.48 8.12 7.24
CA PRO A 145 -16.45 7.73 8.22
C PRO A 145 -15.14 8.49 8.00
N GLY A 146 -14.44 8.83 9.09
CA GLY A 146 -13.12 9.44 9.04
C GLY A 146 -11.99 8.46 8.76
N VAL A 147 -12.23 7.17 9.04
CA VAL A 147 -11.25 6.09 8.85
C VAL A 147 -11.82 5.03 7.90
N LEU A 148 -11.00 4.61 6.95
CA LEU A 148 -11.31 3.58 5.96
C LEU A 148 -10.29 2.45 6.06
N VAL A 149 -10.76 1.21 5.96
CA VAL A 149 -9.91 0.01 5.98
C VAL A 149 -10.22 -0.84 4.76
N PHE A 150 -9.21 -1.09 3.92
CA PHE A 150 -9.34 -1.85 2.68
C PHE A 150 -8.39 -3.04 2.65
N ASP A 151 -8.90 -4.23 2.37
CA ASP A 151 -8.07 -5.41 2.09
C ASP A 151 -8.01 -5.62 0.58
N GLU A 152 -6.80 -5.50 0.00
CA GLU A 152 -6.50 -5.69 -1.43
C GLU A 152 -7.46 -4.94 -2.38
N PRO A 153 -7.64 -3.59 -2.26
CA PRO A 153 -8.68 -2.85 -2.99
C PRO A 153 -8.50 -2.83 -4.50
N THR A 154 -7.32 -3.17 -5.01
CA THR A 154 -6.99 -3.18 -6.45
C THR A 154 -6.83 -4.58 -7.02
N ASN A 155 -7.04 -5.62 -6.20
CA ASN A 155 -6.82 -7.00 -6.62
C ASN A 155 -7.75 -7.41 -7.78
N GLY A 156 -7.18 -8.00 -8.83
CA GLY A 156 -7.90 -8.51 -9.99
C GLY A 156 -8.39 -7.43 -10.96
N LEU A 157 -8.09 -6.16 -10.73
CA LEU A 157 -8.41 -5.08 -11.65
C LEU A 157 -7.38 -5.00 -12.78
N ASP A 158 -7.82 -4.49 -13.92
CA ASP A 158 -6.96 -4.09 -15.03
C ASP A 158 -6.18 -2.79 -14.68
N PRO A 159 -5.15 -2.42 -15.44
CA PRO A 159 -4.34 -1.23 -15.14
C PRO A 159 -5.15 0.08 -15.05
N GLU A 160 -6.22 0.22 -15.83
CA GLU A 160 -7.09 1.40 -15.78
C GLU A 160 -7.89 1.42 -14.47
N GLY A 161 -8.48 0.28 -14.08
CA GLY A 161 -9.19 0.13 -12.82
C GLY A 161 -8.29 0.38 -11.59
N ILE A 162 -7.03 -0.08 -11.62
CA ILE A 162 -6.04 0.20 -10.58
C ILE A 162 -5.78 1.71 -10.49
N ALA A 163 -5.54 2.39 -11.61
CA ALA A 163 -5.29 3.82 -11.65
C ALA A 163 -6.49 4.63 -11.12
N ASP A 164 -7.69 4.19 -11.42
CA ASP A 164 -8.94 4.80 -10.96
C ASP A 164 -9.13 4.67 -9.44
N ILE A 165 -8.91 3.46 -8.88
CA ILE A 165 -9.00 3.26 -7.42
C ILE A 165 -7.91 4.05 -6.71
N ARG A 166 -6.70 4.09 -7.26
CA ARG A 166 -5.60 4.92 -6.74
C ARG A 166 -6.00 6.39 -6.65
N SER A 167 -6.53 6.95 -7.74
CA SER A 167 -6.98 8.34 -7.79
C SER A 167 -8.10 8.61 -6.78
N LEU A 168 -9.00 7.66 -6.57
CA LEU A 168 -10.04 7.74 -5.56
C LEU A 168 -9.46 7.78 -4.14
N ILE A 169 -8.51 6.91 -3.82
CA ILE A 169 -7.83 6.87 -2.51
C ILE A 169 -7.11 8.20 -2.23
N ILE A 170 -6.37 8.73 -3.20
CA ILE A 170 -5.66 10.02 -3.07
C ILE A 170 -6.65 11.13 -2.76
N ARG A 171 -7.74 11.23 -3.50
CA ARG A 171 -8.78 12.24 -3.27
C ARG A 171 -9.42 12.11 -1.87
N LEU A 172 -9.73 10.89 -1.42
CA LEU A 172 -10.29 10.65 -0.09
C LEU A 172 -9.33 11.10 1.03
N ARG A 173 -8.02 10.92 0.83
CA ARG A 173 -7.00 11.44 1.73
C ARG A 173 -6.99 12.98 1.73
N GLU A 174 -7.06 13.61 0.57
CA GLU A 174 -7.13 15.08 0.44
C GLU A 174 -8.37 15.66 1.13
N GLU A 175 -9.47 14.90 1.20
CA GLU A 175 -10.67 15.21 1.99
C GLU A 175 -10.47 14.96 3.51
N GLY A 176 -9.26 14.64 3.98
CA GLY A 176 -8.90 14.46 5.38
C GLY A 176 -9.18 13.07 5.96
N LYS A 177 -9.47 12.07 5.13
CA LYS A 177 -9.68 10.70 5.63
C LYS A 177 -8.36 9.98 5.91
N THR A 178 -8.36 9.15 6.94
CA THR A 178 -7.29 8.19 7.20
C THR A 178 -7.63 6.87 6.51
N ILE A 179 -6.70 6.32 5.75
CA ILE A 179 -6.93 5.08 4.99
C ILE A 179 -5.88 4.05 5.39
N ILE A 180 -6.32 2.88 5.82
CA ILE A 180 -5.47 1.72 6.09
C ILE A 180 -5.75 0.71 4.99
N MET A 181 -4.73 0.31 4.25
CA MET A 181 -4.92 -0.66 3.17
C MET A 181 -3.87 -1.77 3.21
N ALA A 182 -4.32 -3.02 3.08
CA ALA A 182 -3.41 -4.13 2.82
C ALA A 182 -3.21 -4.30 1.32
N SER A 183 -1.98 -4.56 0.90
CA SER A 183 -1.64 -4.87 -0.49
C SER A 183 -0.38 -5.72 -0.61
N HIS A 184 -0.31 -6.48 -1.68
CA HIS A 184 0.91 -7.17 -2.11
C HIS A 184 1.59 -6.47 -3.30
N LEU A 185 0.96 -5.42 -3.87
CA LEU A 185 1.45 -4.63 -5.00
C LEU A 185 2.26 -3.43 -4.49
N LEU A 186 3.57 -3.63 -4.33
CA LEU A 186 4.49 -2.64 -3.76
C LEU A 186 4.51 -1.33 -4.54
N ASP A 187 4.52 -1.41 -5.87
CA ASP A 187 4.48 -0.24 -6.76
C ASP A 187 3.24 0.64 -6.56
N GLU A 188 2.08 0.02 -6.34
CA GLU A 188 0.85 0.79 -6.14
C GLU A 188 0.83 1.46 -4.76
N VAL A 189 1.38 0.78 -3.76
CA VAL A 189 1.49 1.34 -2.42
C VAL A 189 2.45 2.53 -2.38
N GLU A 190 3.59 2.43 -3.07
CA GLU A 190 4.56 3.53 -3.17
C GLU A 190 3.95 4.81 -3.74
N LYS A 191 2.99 4.67 -4.69
CA LYS A 191 2.32 5.81 -5.33
C LYS A 191 1.23 6.46 -4.48
N VAL A 192 0.71 5.78 -3.46
CA VAL A 192 -0.48 6.18 -2.70
C VAL A 192 -0.21 6.40 -1.23
N CYS A 193 0.60 5.52 -0.62
CA CYS A 193 0.79 5.50 0.82
C CYS A 193 1.80 6.56 1.28
N THR A 194 1.53 7.13 2.45
CA THR A 194 2.47 8.00 3.17
C THR A 194 3.30 7.21 4.18
N HIS A 195 2.71 6.16 4.73
CA HIS A 195 3.32 5.30 5.73
C HIS A 195 3.08 3.84 5.38
N VAL A 196 3.96 2.97 5.81
CA VAL A 196 3.84 1.53 5.59
C VAL A 196 4.27 0.71 6.80
N ALA A 197 3.73 -0.50 6.87
CA ALA A 197 4.21 -1.61 7.70
C ALA A 197 4.49 -2.80 6.78
N ILE A 198 5.70 -3.32 6.78
CA ILE A 198 6.12 -4.44 5.93
C ILE A 198 6.08 -5.71 6.76
N LEU A 199 5.23 -6.66 6.35
CA LEU A 199 5.05 -7.95 7.01
C LEU A 199 5.63 -9.11 6.17
N GLN A 200 6.31 -10.04 6.84
CA GLN A 200 6.73 -11.30 6.26
C GLN A 200 6.60 -12.44 7.27
N LYS A 201 5.92 -13.53 6.89
CA LYS A 201 5.72 -14.71 7.74
C LYS A 201 5.29 -14.35 9.18
N GLY A 202 4.36 -13.39 9.31
CA GLY A 202 3.84 -12.93 10.59
C GLY A 202 4.71 -11.96 11.37
N ASN A 203 5.90 -11.61 10.88
CA ASN A 203 6.80 -10.65 11.53
C ASN A 203 6.74 -9.29 10.85
N LEU A 204 6.84 -8.22 11.65
CA LEU A 204 7.00 -6.86 11.17
C LEU A 204 8.48 -6.62 10.87
N LEU A 205 8.83 -6.38 9.59
CA LEU A 205 10.21 -6.14 9.16
C LEU A 205 10.59 -4.66 9.25
N ALA A 206 9.65 -3.77 8.90
CA ALA A 206 9.85 -2.33 8.97
C ALA A 206 8.50 -1.62 9.07
N THR A 207 8.48 -0.43 9.67
CA THR A 207 7.32 0.47 9.70
C THR A 207 7.79 1.91 9.80
N GLY A 208 7.08 2.85 9.17
CA GLY A 208 7.39 4.28 9.19
C GLY A 208 6.88 5.00 7.95
N HIS A 209 7.33 6.25 7.78
CA HIS A 209 7.05 7.01 6.57
C HIS A 209 7.71 6.35 5.35
N VAL A 210 7.01 6.35 4.21
CA VAL A 210 7.52 5.71 2.97
C VAL A 210 8.89 6.24 2.61
N ASP A 211 9.09 7.55 2.63
CA ASP A 211 10.37 8.19 2.31
C ASP A 211 11.50 7.79 3.27
N GLU A 212 11.23 7.52 4.55
CA GLU A 212 12.23 7.06 5.52
C GLU A 212 12.60 5.59 5.29
N ILE A 213 11.63 4.76 4.92
CA ILE A 213 11.86 3.33 4.63
C ILE A 213 12.59 3.14 3.31
N LEU A 214 12.28 3.95 2.32
CA LEU A 214 12.96 3.97 1.03
C LEU A 214 14.36 4.57 1.12
N THR A 215 15.00 4.50 2.29
CA THR A 215 16.35 5.06 2.52
C THR A 215 17.12 5.41 1.23
N HIS A 216 17.27 6.66 1.05
CA HIS A 216 17.48 7.53 -0.07
C HIS A 216 18.86 7.42 -0.71
N ASP A 217 19.34 6.23 -1.07
CA ASP A 217 20.44 6.16 -2.00
C ASP A 217 19.86 6.32 -3.42
N ASP A 218 20.29 7.36 -4.11
CA ASP A 218 20.09 7.45 -5.54
C ASP A 218 20.91 6.33 -6.21
N ILE A 219 20.31 5.64 -7.16
CA ILE A 219 20.98 4.60 -7.92
C ILE A 219 21.27 5.14 -9.32
N VAL A 220 22.56 5.17 -9.69
CA VAL A 220 22.96 5.42 -11.08
C VAL A 220 23.30 4.10 -11.74
N GLU A 221 22.41 3.64 -12.61
CA GLU A 221 22.60 2.44 -13.41
C GLU A 221 23.39 2.79 -14.67
N ILE A 222 24.52 2.08 -14.89
CA ILE A 222 25.45 2.34 -15.97
C ILE A 222 25.81 1.04 -16.69
N HIS A 223 26.16 1.16 -17.97
CA HIS A 223 26.71 0.08 -18.78
C HIS A 223 27.75 0.60 -19.75
N SER A 224 28.77 -0.22 -20.00
CA SER A 224 29.78 -0.05 -21.04
C SER A 224 30.30 -1.41 -21.46
N THR A 225 30.71 -1.51 -22.73
CA THR A 225 31.43 -2.70 -23.27
C THR A 225 32.96 -2.62 -23.09
N HIS A 226 33.46 -1.54 -22.50
CA HIS A 226 34.89 -1.33 -22.29
C HIS A 226 35.45 -2.29 -21.25
N SER A 227 36.66 -2.85 -21.49
CA SER A 227 37.31 -3.84 -20.62
C SER A 227 37.56 -3.33 -19.18
N GLU A 228 37.83 -2.02 -19.02
CA GLU A 228 38.12 -1.40 -17.74
C GLU A 228 36.89 -0.88 -17.01
N PHE A 229 35.70 -1.06 -17.59
CA PHE A 229 34.44 -0.52 -17.05
C PHE A 229 34.23 -0.84 -15.57
N THR A 230 34.44 -2.09 -15.17
CA THR A 230 34.23 -2.53 -13.77
C THR A 230 35.22 -1.84 -12.83
N VAL A 231 36.52 -1.77 -13.21
CA VAL A 231 37.59 -1.16 -12.38
C VAL A 231 37.29 0.34 -12.18
N VAL A 232 36.91 1.02 -13.25
CA VAL A 232 36.52 2.45 -13.18
C VAL A 232 35.30 2.65 -12.30
N ALA A 233 34.29 1.77 -12.39
CA ALA A 233 33.10 1.83 -11.52
C ALA A 233 33.46 1.63 -10.04
N GLU A 234 34.37 0.71 -9.74
CA GLU A 234 34.87 0.47 -8.37
C GLU A 234 35.63 1.68 -7.80
N SER A 235 36.31 2.44 -8.62
CA SER A 235 37.06 3.64 -8.23
C SER A 235 36.27 4.94 -8.22
N MET A 236 34.97 4.91 -8.58
CA MET A 236 34.10 6.11 -8.59
C MET A 236 34.05 6.74 -7.20
N PRO A 237 34.38 8.06 -7.05
CA PRO A 237 34.31 8.75 -5.77
C PRO A 237 32.86 9.02 -5.35
N ASP A 238 32.68 9.36 -4.08
CA ASP A 238 31.40 9.75 -3.47
C ASP A 238 30.28 8.70 -3.51
N LYS A 239 30.51 7.50 -4.04
CA LYS A 239 29.55 6.40 -3.97
C LYS A 239 29.50 5.77 -2.59
N THR A 240 28.31 5.42 -2.12
CA THR A 240 28.09 4.69 -0.87
C THR A 240 28.11 3.17 -1.07
N GLY A 241 27.90 2.72 -2.31
CA GLY A 241 27.88 1.29 -2.64
C GLY A 241 27.95 1.04 -4.14
N LEU A 242 28.15 -0.24 -4.48
CA LEU A 242 28.15 -0.76 -5.83
C LEU A 242 27.50 -2.14 -5.85
N SER A 243 26.60 -2.37 -6.80
CA SER A 243 26.00 -3.69 -7.06
C SER A 243 25.95 -3.99 -8.56
N ARG A 244 25.75 -5.25 -8.92
CA ARG A 244 25.55 -5.68 -10.30
C ARG A 244 24.13 -6.17 -10.51
N ASN A 245 23.53 -5.75 -11.61
CA ASN A 245 22.22 -6.20 -12.07
C ASN A 245 22.32 -6.62 -13.54
N GLY A 246 22.57 -7.91 -13.78
CA GLY A 246 22.85 -8.43 -15.10
C GLY A 246 24.09 -7.80 -15.72
N MET A 247 23.93 -7.13 -16.88
CA MET A 247 25.01 -6.42 -17.58
C MET A 247 25.26 -5.00 -17.02
N TYR A 248 24.40 -4.49 -16.14
CA TYR A 248 24.50 -3.16 -15.59
C TYR A 248 25.25 -3.15 -14.26
N ILE A 249 25.97 -2.06 -14.00
CA ILE A 249 26.49 -1.72 -12.68
C ILE A 249 25.61 -0.63 -12.10
N GLN A 250 25.23 -0.80 -10.84
CA GLN A 250 24.45 0.17 -10.08
C GLN A 250 25.38 0.82 -9.04
N LEU A 251 25.62 2.11 -9.20
CA LEU A 251 26.35 2.95 -8.26
C LEU A 251 25.35 3.62 -7.32
N MET A 252 25.56 3.48 -6.03
CA MET A 252 24.71 4.08 -4.99
C MET A 252 25.34 5.39 -4.51
N PHE A 253 24.54 6.44 -4.40
CA PHE A 253 24.93 7.76 -3.91
C PHE A 253 23.97 8.24 -2.82
N PRO A 254 24.42 9.08 -1.87
CA PRO A 254 23.49 9.68 -0.91
C PRO A 254 22.34 10.39 -1.62
N ALA A 255 21.16 10.40 -0.99
CA ALA A 255 19.95 11.01 -1.55
C ALA A 255 20.17 12.40 -2.13
N GLY A 256 19.67 12.61 -3.34
CA GLY A 256 19.75 13.91 -4.01
C GLY A 256 21.15 14.33 -4.49
N THR A 257 22.16 13.43 -4.36
CA THR A 257 23.54 13.74 -4.79
C THR A 257 23.93 13.08 -6.10
N ALA A 258 23.15 12.13 -6.60
CA ALA A 258 23.43 11.48 -7.88
C ALA A 258 23.30 12.50 -9.04
N ASN A 259 24.33 12.54 -9.85
CA ASN A 259 24.37 13.41 -11.02
C ASN A 259 24.92 12.64 -12.22
N ALA A 260 24.05 12.39 -13.22
CA ALA A 260 24.41 11.64 -14.42
C ALA A 260 25.53 12.28 -15.20
N GLU A 261 25.58 13.63 -15.27
CA GLU A 261 26.63 14.36 -15.99
C GLU A 261 27.99 14.16 -15.28
N LYS A 262 28.04 14.27 -13.93
CA LYS A 262 29.24 14.03 -13.14
C LYS A 262 29.75 12.59 -13.33
N VAL A 263 28.85 11.60 -13.28
CA VAL A 263 29.19 10.19 -13.49
C VAL A 263 29.71 9.98 -14.91
N ASN A 264 29.01 10.46 -15.93
CA ASN A 264 29.41 10.30 -17.32
C ASN A 264 30.78 10.96 -17.60
N ARG A 265 31.02 12.16 -17.08
CA ARG A 265 32.28 12.87 -17.19
C ARG A 265 33.43 12.08 -16.56
N TYR A 266 33.24 11.56 -15.36
CA TYR A 266 34.24 10.75 -14.67
C TYR A 266 34.69 9.53 -15.49
N PHE A 267 33.70 8.77 -16.04
CA PHE A 267 34.03 7.62 -16.89
C PHE A 267 34.75 8.03 -18.17
N PHE A 268 34.29 9.12 -18.81
CA PHE A 268 34.90 9.62 -20.02
C PHE A 268 36.35 10.06 -19.82
N GLU A 269 36.67 10.74 -18.71
CA GLU A 269 38.02 11.14 -18.32
C GLU A 269 38.93 9.93 -18.06
N LYS A 270 38.37 8.79 -17.69
CA LYS A 270 39.08 7.51 -17.53
C LYS A 270 39.13 6.66 -18.81
N GLY A 271 38.70 7.23 -19.94
CA GLY A 271 38.72 6.55 -21.23
C GLY A 271 37.58 5.56 -21.45
N VAL A 272 36.57 5.53 -20.57
CA VAL A 272 35.43 4.63 -20.68
C VAL A 272 34.21 5.39 -21.15
N VAL A 273 33.66 5.02 -22.30
CA VAL A 273 32.40 5.57 -22.83
C VAL A 273 31.23 4.73 -22.33
N LEU A 274 30.31 5.38 -21.66
CA LEU A 274 29.08 4.74 -21.20
C LEU A 274 28.07 4.61 -22.37
N SER A 275 27.56 3.41 -22.60
CA SER A 275 26.46 3.15 -23.56
C SER A 275 25.08 3.29 -22.92
N HIS A 276 25.01 3.28 -21.60
CA HIS A 276 23.79 3.47 -20.81
C HIS A 276 24.09 4.21 -19.52
N ILE A 277 23.26 5.19 -19.18
CA ILE A 277 23.26 5.86 -17.89
C ILE A 277 21.82 6.25 -17.54
N ARG A 278 21.37 5.85 -16.36
CA ARG A 278 20.04 6.13 -15.85
C ARG A 278 20.09 6.37 -14.34
N ILE A 279 19.48 7.45 -13.86
CA ILE A 279 19.28 7.65 -12.42
C ILE A 279 17.92 7.08 -12.06
N THR A 280 17.91 6.22 -11.06
CA THR A 280 16.68 5.63 -10.48
C THR A 280 16.72 5.81 -8.96
N LYS A 281 15.54 5.94 -8.37
CA LYS A 281 15.39 5.88 -6.92
C LYS A 281 15.16 4.44 -6.49
N LYS A 282 15.57 4.09 -5.29
CA LYS A 282 15.27 2.78 -4.72
C LYS A 282 13.76 2.62 -4.54
N SER A 283 13.19 1.55 -5.06
CA SER A 283 11.76 1.26 -4.92
C SER A 283 11.44 0.49 -3.64
N LEU A 284 10.18 0.52 -3.19
CA LEU A 284 9.70 -0.35 -2.09
C LEU A 284 9.95 -1.84 -2.39
N GLU A 285 9.88 -2.24 -3.66
CA GLU A 285 10.18 -3.60 -4.08
C GLU A 285 11.64 -3.97 -3.81
N THR A 286 12.59 -3.12 -4.20
CA THR A 286 14.02 -3.34 -3.92
C THR A 286 14.27 -3.42 -2.41
N LYS A 287 13.66 -2.53 -1.63
CA LYS A 287 13.79 -2.52 -0.18
C LYS A 287 13.18 -3.77 0.46
N PHE A 288 12.04 -4.19 -0.01
CA PHE A 288 11.39 -5.42 0.43
C PHE A 288 12.31 -6.63 0.22
N PHE A 289 12.90 -6.79 -0.97
CA PHE A 289 13.85 -7.87 -1.24
C PHE A 289 15.07 -7.84 -0.31
N GLU A 290 15.64 -6.66 -0.05
CA GLU A 290 16.77 -6.53 0.89
C GLU A 290 16.43 -6.97 2.31
N LEU A 291 15.23 -6.59 2.80
CA LEU A 291 14.77 -6.96 4.13
C LEU A 291 14.45 -8.47 4.23
N THR A 292 14.03 -9.09 3.13
CA THR A 292 13.63 -10.50 3.11
C THR A 292 14.79 -11.47 2.89
N GLN A 293 15.90 -11.03 2.28
CA GLN A 293 17.10 -11.84 2.05
C GLN A 293 18.04 -11.90 3.27
N LYS A 294 17.88 -11.01 4.24
CA LYS A 294 18.71 -10.96 5.45
C LYS A 294 18.24 -11.92 6.57
N GLN A 295 17.24 -12.72 6.30
CA GLN A 295 16.73 -13.80 7.17
C GLN A 295 16.98 -15.16 6.51
#